data_8a1062fbfab9b00f8982da76444cbd9f
#
_entry.id   8a1062fbfab9b00f8982da76444cbd9f
#
_cell.length_a   1.000
_cell.length_b   1.000
_cell.length_c   1.000
_cell.angle_alpha   90.00
_cell.angle_beta   90.00
_cell.angle_gamma   90.00
#
_symmetry.space_group_name_H-M   'P 1'
#
loop_
_entity.id
_entity.type
_entity.pdbx_description
1 polymer ?
#
loop_
_entity_poly.entity_id
_entity_poly.type
_entity_poly.pdbx_seq_one_letter_code
_entity_poly.pdbx_strand_id
1 'polypeptide(L)'
;MSKIYNYPDAKGLIFCGDIHGEFEKIIHKICNQYLITDSVIIFAGDCGFGFYKENYYHSLYQHVLAKLSHSNNWLVFMRGNHDDPSFFQEEKVKYDRFRCVPDYSIISACNHNVLCIGGGISIDRQDRLQYKNLYWANEAPIYDEANLVSLDRKIDIVVSHTAPSFCPPLTKDGIRSWLMQDNALEDDLTNERETFDKVFFKLKELNHPLSKWYYGHFHFTNRMDYDNVVFRLLDIDELVEEYPTD
;
A
#
# COMPACT_ATOMS: atom_id res chain seq x y z
N MET A 1 10.97 -2.02 -16.02
CA MET A 1 9.76 -1.36 -16.56
C MET A 1 8.61 -1.60 -15.60
N SER A 2 7.91 -0.55 -15.23
CA SER A 2 6.74 -0.61 -14.36
C SER A 2 5.61 -1.42 -15.00
N LYS A 3 4.94 -2.27 -14.21
CA LYS A 3 3.75 -2.99 -14.69
C LYS A 3 2.54 -2.06 -14.62
N ILE A 4 1.70 -2.07 -15.65
CA ILE A 4 0.49 -1.26 -15.71
C ILE A 4 -0.72 -2.19 -15.67
N TYR A 5 -1.61 -1.94 -14.73
CA TYR A 5 -2.89 -2.63 -14.58
C TYR A 5 -4.02 -1.64 -14.88
N ASN A 6 -4.78 -1.91 -15.92
CA ASN A 6 -5.84 -1.01 -16.39
C ASN A 6 -7.22 -1.55 -15.97
N TYR A 7 -8.05 -0.70 -15.42
CA TYR A 7 -9.43 -0.98 -15.01
C TYR A 7 -10.38 0.02 -15.66
N PRO A 8 -10.60 -0.11 -16.99
CA PRO A 8 -11.38 0.87 -17.75
C PRO A 8 -12.87 0.89 -17.38
N ASP A 9 -13.36 -0.21 -16.81
CA ASP A 9 -14.78 -0.35 -16.43
C ASP A 9 -15.07 0.11 -14.99
N ALA A 10 -14.01 0.48 -14.24
CA ALA A 10 -14.17 0.98 -12.89
C ALA A 10 -14.78 2.39 -12.88
N LYS A 11 -15.74 2.60 -11.98
CA LYS A 11 -16.42 3.88 -11.75
C LYS A 11 -16.01 4.52 -10.43
N GLY A 12 -15.39 3.73 -9.53
CA GLY A 12 -14.87 4.18 -8.24
C GLY A 12 -13.41 3.79 -8.07
N LEU A 13 -12.65 4.66 -7.40
CA LEU A 13 -11.29 4.42 -6.95
C LEU A 13 -11.25 4.64 -5.45
N ILE A 14 -10.84 3.63 -4.69
CA ILE A 14 -10.89 3.64 -3.23
C ILE A 14 -9.54 3.20 -2.69
N PHE A 15 -9.09 3.86 -1.64
CA PHE A 15 -7.89 3.53 -0.90
C PHE A 15 -8.27 2.94 0.46
N CYS A 16 -7.61 1.85 0.85
CA CYS A 16 -7.83 1.17 2.11
C CYS A 16 -6.53 1.13 2.91
N GLY A 17 -6.61 1.44 4.19
CA GLY A 17 -5.50 1.23 5.12
C GLY A 17 -5.25 -0.25 5.42
N ASP A 18 -4.46 -0.49 6.44
CA ASP A 18 -3.99 -1.80 6.89
C ASP A 18 -5.15 -2.73 7.25
N ILE A 19 -5.04 -4.03 6.95
CA ILE A 19 -6.09 -5.01 7.25
C ILE A 19 -5.60 -6.22 8.04
N HIS A 20 -4.28 -6.40 8.18
CA HIS A 20 -3.62 -7.44 9.00
C HIS A 20 -4.25 -8.85 8.89
N GLY A 21 -4.58 -9.28 7.67
CA GLY A 21 -5.14 -10.60 7.37
C GLY A 21 -6.67 -10.71 7.51
N GLU A 22 -7.38 -9.64 7.88
CA GLU A 22 -8.82 -9.59 8.06
C GLU A 22 -9.58 -9.48 6.72
N PHE A 23 -9.17 -10.28 5.70
CA PHE A 23 -9.70 -10.21 4.34
C PHE A 23 -11.22 -10.36 4.25
N GLU A 24 -11.81 -11.33 4.96
CA GLU A 24 -13.26 -11.55 4.90
C GLU A 24 -14.04 -10.40 5.52
N LYS A 25 -13.51 -9.82 6.60
CA LYS A 25 -14.11 -8.68 7.29
C LYS A 25 -14.13 -7.46 6.37
N ILE A 26 -13.00 -7.11 5.75
CA ILE A 26 -12.95 -5.93 4.88
C ILE A 26 -13.80 -6.12 3.60
N ILE A 27 -13.81 -7.32 3.00
CA ILE A 27 -14.65 -7.62 1.84
C ILE A 27 -16.15 -7.54 2.22
N HIS A 28 -16.50 -8.01 3.42
CA HIS A 28 -17.87 -7.83 3.91
C HIS A 28 -18.22 -6.35 4.10
N LYS A 29 -17.30 -5.57 4.67
CA LYS A 29 -17.46 -4.12 4.85
C LYS A 29 -17.67 -3.41 3.52
N ILE A 30 -16.83 -3.70 2.52
CA ILE A 30 -16.92 -3.13 1.17
C ILE A 30 -18.24 -3.51 0.49
N CYS A 31 -18.52 -4.80 0.35
CA CYS A 31 -19.59 -5.29 -0.50
C CYS A 31 -20.98 -5.31 0.16
N ASN A 32 -21.05 -5.47 1.50
CA ASN A 32 -22.32 -5.67 2.21
C ASN A 32 -22.70 -4.49 3.12
N GLN A 33 -21.74 -3.84 3.77
CA GLN A 33 -22.06 -2.70 4.65
C GLN A 33 -22.12 -1.38 3.88
N TYR A 34 -21.10 -1.11 3.07
CA TYR A 34 -21.03 0.14 2.30
C TYR A 34 -21.63 0.01 0.90
N LEU A 35 -21.94 -1.22 0.44
CA LEU A 35 -22.54 -1.51 -0.86
C LEU A 35 -21.73 -0.90 -2.02
N ILE A 36 -20.40 -0.90 -1.88
CA ILE A 36 -19.49 -0.41 -2.90
C ILE A 36 -19.55 -1.31 -4.12
N THR A 37 -19.69 -0.72 -5.29
CA THR A 37 -19.77 -1.42 -6.59
C THR A 37 -18.89 -0.76 -7.64
N ASP A 38 -18.57 -1.51 -8.70
CA ASP A 38 -17.83 -1.02 -9.87
C ASP A 38 -16.51 -0.30 -9.52
N SER A 39 -15.82 -0.72 -8.45
CA SER A 39 -14.71 0.02 -7.89
C SER A 39 -13.41 -0.78 -7.84
N VAL A 40 -12.30 -0.08 -8.05
CA VAL A 40 -10.96 -0.57 -7.71
C VAL A 40 -10.63 -0.12 -6.29
N ILE A 41 -10.29 -1.08 -5.43
CA ILE A 41 -9.88 -0.83 -4.06
C ILE A 41 -8.39 -1.17 -3.93
N ILE A 42 -7.55 -0.16 -3.61
CA ILE A 42 -6.10 -0.30 -3.46
C ILE A 42 -5.78 -0.29 -1.96
N PHE A 43 -5.13 -1.35 -1.49
CA PHE A 43 -4.73 -1.51 -0.08
C PHE A 43 -3.30 -1.00 0.10
N ALA A 44 -3.10 -0.12 1.07
CA ALA A 44 -1.85 0.59 1.34
C ALA A 44 -0.81 -0.23 2.14
N GLY A 45 -0.78 -1.55 1.96
CA GLY A 45 0.13 -2.47 2.64
C GLY A 45 -0.47 -3.12 3.88
N ASP A 46 0.35 -3.91 4.56
CA ASP A 46 -0.02 -4.69 5.76
C ASP A 46 -1.32 -5.47 5.59
N CYS A 47 -1.37 -6.17 4.44
CA CYS A 47 -2.54 -6.96 4.07
C CYS A 47 -2.57 -8.31 4.79
N GLY A 48 -1.41 -8.84 5.21
CA GLY A 48 -1.28 -10.15 5.87
C GLY A 48 -0.96 -11.30 4.90
N PHE A 49 -0.37 -10.99 3.74
CA PHE A 49 0.16 -12.02 2.86
C PHE A 49 1.43 -12.64 3.44
N GLY A 50 1.41 -13.96 3.65
CA GLY A 50 2.46 -14.70 4.35
C GLY A 50 2.04 -15.15 5.76
N PHE A 51 0.93 -14.64 6.33
CA PHE A 51 0.38 -15.15 7.59
C PHE A 51 -0.10 -16.59 7.45
N TYR A 52 -0.55 -16.94 6.26
CA TYR A 52 -1.01 -18.29 5.91
C TYR A 52 -0.24 -18.83 4.71
N LYS A 53 -0.33 -20.15 4.50
CA LYS A 53 0.23 -20.79 3.30
C LYS A 53 -0.51 -20.32 2.03
N GLU A 54 0.16 -20.38 0.90
CA GLU A 54 -0.34 -19.92 -0.40
C GLU A 54 -1.75 -20.48 -0.74
N ASN A 55 -2.01 -21.74 -0.43
CA ASN A 55 -3.32 -22.37 -0.66
C ASN A 55 -4.48 -21.69 0.06
N TYR A 56 -4.23 -21.01 1.18
CA TYR A 56 -5.25 -20.25 1.89
C TYR A 56 -5.80 -19.13 1.00
N TYR A 57 -4.94 -18.36 0.36
CA TYR A 57 -5.36 -17.22 -0.47
C TYR A 57 -6.12 -17.67 -1.72
N HIS A 58 -5.78 -18.86 -2.26
CA HIS A 58 -6.59 -19.47 -3.32
C HIS A 58 -7.99 -19.80 -2.82
N SER A 59 -8.11 -20.47 -1.67
CA SER A 59 -9.40 -20.84 -1.07
C SER A 59 -10.23 -19.61 -0.71
N LEU A 60 -9.58 -18.58 -0.15
CA LEU A 60 -10.21 -17.31 0.16
C LEU A 60 -10.78 -16.66 -1.12
N TYR A 61 -9.99 -16.59 -2.20
CA TYR A 61 -10.47 -16.04 -3.47
C TYR A 61 -11.69 -16.79 -3.98
N GLN A 62 -11.69 -18.13 -3.98
CA GLN A 62 -12.84 -18.92 -4.39
C GLN A 62 -14.08 -18.62 -3.55
N HIS A 63 -13.90 -18.43 -2.24
CA HIS A 63 -14.99 -18.10 -1.32
C HIS A 63 -15.61 -16.72 -1.59
N VAL A 64 -14.79 -15.72 -1.91
CA VAL A 64 -15.25 -14.34 -2.09
C VAL A 64 -15.54 -13.96 -3.54
N LEU A 65 -15.16 -14.80 -4.52
CA LEU A 65 -15.27 -14.50 -5.95
C LEU A 65 -16.70 -14.10 -6.39
N ALA A 66 -17.70 -14.85 -5.94
CA ALA A 66 -19.10 -14.56 -6.29
C ALA A 66 -19.53 -13.17 -5.81
N LYS A 67 -19.10 -12.80 -4.60
CA LYS A 67 -19.36 -11.49 -3.99
C LYS A 67 -18.68 -10.36 -4.75
N LEU A 68 -17.38 -10.50 -5.04
CA LEU A 68 -16.61 -9.52 -5.80
C LEU A 68 -17.13 -9.37 -7.23
N SER A 69 -17.55 -10.46 -7.86
CA SER A 69 -18.14 -10.43 -9.22
C SER A 69 -19.51 -9.76 -9.25
N HIS A 70 -20.35 -10.04 -8.24
CA HIS A 70 -21.67 -9.42 -8.14
C HIS A 70 -21.59 -7.90 -7.92
N SER A 71 -20.67 -7.45 -7.07
CA SER A 71 -20.42 -6.04 -6.81
C SER A 71 -19.56 -5.37 -7.90
N ASN A 72 -19.00 -6.15 -8.82
CA ASN A 72 -18.06 -5.68 -9.85
C ASN A 72 -16.84 -4.92 -9.27
N ASN A 73 -16.28 -5.40 -8.16
CA ASN A 73 -15.13 -4.80 -7.50
C ASN A 73 -13.82 -5.54 -7.81
N TRP A 74 -12.70 -4.80 -7.79
CA TRP A 74 -11.33 -5.30 -7.95
C TRP A 74 -10.51 -4.90 -6.73
N LEU A 75 -9.88 -5.88 -6.09
CA LEU A 75 -9.00 -5.68 -4.94
C LEU A 75 -7.54 -5.77 -5.40
N VAL A 76 -6.79 -4.71 -5.15
CA VAL A 76 -5.37 -4.58 -5.50
C VAL A 76 -4.57 -4.37 -4.23
N PHE A 77 -3.63 -5.27 -3.96
CA PHE A 77 -2.82 -5.26 -2.76
C PHE A 77 -1.39 -4.89 -3.10
N MET A 78 -0.82 -3.96 -2.36
CA MET A 78 0.61 -3.71 -2.31
C MET A 78 1.16 -4.16 -0.96
N ARG A 79 2.48 -4.38 -0.86
CA ARG A 79 3.10 -4.90 0.35
C ARG A 79 3.28 -3.83 1.43
N GLY A 80 3.12 -4.22 2.69
CA GLY A 80 3.63 -3.52 3.85
C GLY A 80 4.83 -4.25 4.46
N ASN A 81 5.14 -3.97 5.73
CA ASN A 81 6.17 -4.68 6.48
C ASN A 81 5.65 -5.99 7.11
N HIS A 82 4.33 -6.14 7.25
CA HIS A 82 3.67 -7.38 7.70
C HIS A 82 3.26 -8.29 6.54
N ASP A 83 3.86 -8.14 5.37
CA ASP A 83 3.59 -8.97 4.21
C ASP A 83 4.87 -9.66 3.71
N ASP A 84 4.78 -10.93 3.32
CA ASP A 84 5.88 -11.61 2.64
C ASP A 84 6.08 -11.02 1.25
N PRO A 85 7.21 -10.32 0.98
CA PRO A 85 7.45 -9.66 -0.29
C PRO A 85 7.39 -10.57 -1.51
N SER A 86 7.58 -11.88 -1.33
CA SER A 86 7.52 -12.85 -2.44
C SER A 86 6.14 -12.95 -3.07
N PHE A 87 5.06 -12.71 -2.32
CA PHE A 87 3.70 -12.71 -2.88
C PHE A 87 3.49 -11.62 -3.92
N PHE A 88 4.19 -10.51 -3.77
CA PHE A 88 4.08 -9.33 -4.63
C PHE A 88 5.09 -9.38 -5.79
N GLN A 89 6.36 -9.64 -5.50
CA GLN A 89 7.44 -9.69 -6.49
C GLN A 89 7.23 -10.81 -7.52
N GLU A 90 6.79 -11.98 -7.07
CA GLU A 90 6.53 -13.16 -7.92
C GLU A 90 5.08 -13.22 -8.40
N GLU A 91 4.22 -12.28 -7.99
CA GLU A 91 2.79 -12.23 -8.28
C GLU A 91 2.10 -13.59 -8.00
N LYS A 92 2.35 -14.18 -6.82
CA LYS A 92 1.76 -15.46 -6.41
C LYS A 92 0.22 -15.40 -6.37
N VAL A 93 -0.33 -14.23 -6.08
CA VAL A 93 -1.76 -13.95 -6.07
C VAL A 93 -2.09 -12.97 -7.20
N LYS A 94 -2.62 -13.48 -8.33
CA LYS A 94 -2.90 -12.70 -9.56
C LYS A 94 -4.25 -13.07 -10.19
N TYR A 95 -5.27 -13.20 -9.36
CA TYR A 95 -6.63 -13.40 -9.84
C TYR A 95 -7.19 -12.11 -10.45
N ASP A 96 -8.19 -12.24 -11.31
CA ASP A 96 -8.79 -11.10 -11.99
C ASP A 96 -9.25 -10.00 -11.02
N ARG A 97 -9.95 -10.39 -9.94
CA ARG A 97 -10.54 -9.46 -8.97
C ARG A 97 -9.82 -9.41 -7.61
N PHE A 98 -8.67 -10.04 -7.49
CA PHE A 98 -7.94 -10.15 -6.23
C PHE A 98 -6.46 -10.38 -6.54
N ARG A 99 -5.62 -9.33 -6.49
CA ARG A 99 -4.22 -9.46 -6.90
C ARG A 99 -3.24 -8.67 -6.06
N CYS A 100 -2.08 -9.27 -5.85
CA CYS A 100 -0.88 -8.58 -5.37
C CYS A 100 -0.16 -7.94 -6.55
N VAL A 101 0.36 -6.72 -6.35
CA VAL A 101 1.14 -6.01 -7.37
C VAL A 101 2.56 -5.73 -6.85
N PRO A 102 3.60 -5.89 -7.68
CA PRO A 102 4.96 -5.53 -7.30
C PRO A 102 5.12 -4.02 -7.11
N ASP A 103 6.20 -3.63 -6.41
CA ASP A 103 6.54 -2.21 -6.25
C ASP A 103 6.72 -1.54 -7.61
N TYR A 104 6.43 -0.24 -7.67
CA TYR A 104 6.43 0.59 -8.88
C TYR A 104 5.39 0.17 -9.94
N SER A 105 4.37 -0.60 -9.55
CA SER A 105 3.22 -0.84 -10.41
C SER A 105 2.35 0.40 -10.54
N ILE A 106 1.72 0.56 -11.70
CA ILE A 106 0.76 1.64 -11.98
C ILE A 106 -0.63 1.04 -12.11
N ILE A 107 -1.57 1.55 -11.34
CA ILE A 107 -2.98 1.24 -11.44
C ILE A 107 -3.68 2.38 -12.17
N SER A 108 -4.23 2.10 -13.34
CA SER A 108 -5.00 3.09 -14.13
C SER A 108 -6.49 2.81 -14.00
N ALA A 109 -7.21 3.72 -13.34
CA ALA A 109 -8.65 3.65 -13.11
C ALA A 109 -9.24 5.06 -12.95
N CYS A 110 -10.48 5.29 -13.37
CA CYS A 110 -11.23 6.54 -13.13
C CYS A 110 -10.47 7.81 -13.55
N ASN A 111 -9.74 7.77 -14.67
CA ASN A 111 -8.85 8.83 -15.20
C ASN A 111 -7.61 9.13 -14.31
N HIS A 112 -7.32 8.30 -13.30
CA HIS A 112 -6.12 8.41 -12.47
C HIS A 112 -5.06 7.37 -12.83
N ASN A 113 -3.80 7.72 -12.63
CA ASN A 113 -2.66 6.81 -12.66
C ASN A 113 -2.02 6.79 -11.26
N VAL A 114 -2.24 5.71 -10.55
CA VAL A 114 -1.79 5.51 -9.18
C VAL A 114 -0.49 4.71 -9.19
N LEU A 115 0.59 5.29 -8.68
CA LEU A 115 1.87 4.58 -8.47
C LEU A 115 1.85 3.91 -7.10
N CYS A 116 2.08 2.59 -7.06
CA CYS A 116 2.12 1.77 -5.85
C CYS A 116 3.58 1.46 -5.47
N ILE A 117 4.00 1.83 -4.25
CA ILE A 117 5.35 1.54 -3.72
C ILE A 117 5.22 1.04 -2.27
N GLY A 118 5.49 -0.25 -2.07
CA GLY A 118 5.33 -0.92 -0.78
C GLY A 118 6.57 -0.89 0.11
N GLY A 119 6.42 -1.49 1.27
CA GLY A 119 7.45 -1.70 2.27
C GLY A 119 7.46 -0.68 3.40
N GLY A 120 7.95 -1.14 4.53
CA GLY A 120 8.11 -0.38 5.76
C GLY A 120 9.07 -1.11 6.70
N ILE A 121 9.43 -0.51 7.81
CA ILE A 121 10.33 -1.08 8.83
C ILE A 121 9.51 -1.49 10.06
N SER A 122 9.59 -2.77 10.42
CA SER A 122 8.99 -3.31 11.64
C SER A 122 9.75 -2.84 12.88
N ILE A 123 9.11 -2.06 13.73
CA ILE A 123 9.74 -1.58 14.99
C ILE A 123 9.95 -2.73 16.00
N ASP A 124 9.15 -3.79 15.92
CA ASP A 124 9.17 -4.98 16.77
C ASP A 124 9.98 -6.15 16.17
N ARG A 125 10.81 -5.89 15.15
CA ARG A 125 11.54 -6.92 14.39
C ARG A 125 12.43 -7.81 15.27
N GLN A 126 13.00 -7.29 16.37
CA GLN A 126 13.82 -8.09 17.28
C GLN A 126 12.98 -9.16 18.00
N ASP A 127 11.79 -8.79 18.47
CA ASP A 127 10.84 -9.73 19.08
C ASP A 127 10.39 -10.79 18.04
N ARG A 128 10.09 -10.37 16.82
CA ARG A 128 9.69 -11.28 15.74
C ARG A 128 10.79 -12.26 15.39
N LEU A 129 12.05 -11.82 15.30
CA LEU A 129 13.22 -12.68 15.10
C LEU A 129 13.40 -13.67 16.25
N GLN A 130 13.29 -13.21 17.50
CA GLN A 130 13.44 -14.04 18.70
C GLN A 130 12.36 -15.14 18.76
N TYR A 131 11.12 -14.81 18.48
CA TYR A 131 10.00 -15.74 18.55
C TYR A 131 9.71 -16.45 17.21
N LYS A 132 10.55 -16.22 16.18
CA LYS A 132 10.38 -16.75 14.82
C LYS A 132 9.00 -16.44 14.23
N ASN A 133 8.57 -15.22 14.44
CA ASN A 133 7.23 -14.74 14.07
C ASN A 133 7.32 -13.87 12.82
N LEU A 134 6.70 -14.27 11.74
CA LEU A 134 6.32 -13.50 10.53
C LEU A 134 7.15 -12.21 10.29
N TYR A 135 8.46 -12.35 10.12
CA TYR A 135 9.39 -11.27 9.80
C TYR A 135 10.14 -11.57 8.51
N TRP A 136 10.22 -10.59 7.65
CA TRP A 136 10.92 -10.67 6.35
C TRP A 136 11.99 -9.59 6.28
N ALA A 137 13.26 -9.99 6.22
CA ALA A 137 14.41 -9.09 6.24
C ALA A 137 14.46 -8.11 5.05
N ASN A 138 13.69 -8.35 3.99
CA ASN A 138 13.54 -7.49 2.81
C ASN A 138 12.23 -6.66 2.84
N GLU A 139 11.76 -6.32 4.04
CA GLU A 139 10.53 -5.53 4.25
C GLU A 139 10.67 -4.07 3.81
N ALA A 140 11.87 -3.50 3.90
CA ALA A 140 12.14 -2.09 3.64
C ALA A 140 11.71 -1.63 2.23
N PRO A 141 11.26 -0.37 2.06
CA PRO A 141 11.05 0.21 0.75
C PRO A 141 12.38 0.42 0.03
N ILE A 142 12.37 0.31 -1.30
CA ILE A 142 13.56 0.46 -2.14
C ILE A 142 13.37 1.66 -3.07
N TYR A 143 14.32 2.61 -3.07
CA TYR A 143 14.36 3.67 -4.06
C TYR A 143 14.88 3.14 -5.39
N ASP A 144 14.05 3.18 -6.42
CA ASP A 144 14.44 2.77 -7.79
C ASP A 144 14.24 3.93 -8.77
N GLU A 145 15.30 4.73 -8.92
CA GLU A 145 15.31 5.88 -9.81
C GLU A 145 15.08 5.48 -11.28
N ALA A 146 15.63 4.33 -11.69
CA ALA A 146 15.48 3.87 -13.07
C ALA A 146 14.02 3.57 -13.41
N ASN A 147 13.28 2.96 -12.48
CA ASN A 147 11.83 2.77 -12.63
C ASN A 147 11.09 4.11 -12.68
N LEU A 148 11.41 5.07 -11.80
CA LEU A 148 10.75 6.38 -11.78
C LEU A 148 10.97 7.15 -13.09
N VAL A 149 12.19 7.15 -13.63
CA VAL A 149 12.52 7.82 -14.90
C VAL A 149 11.84 7.15 -16.09
N SER A 150 11.62 5.83 -16.03
CA SER A 150 11.04 5.04 -17.11
C SER A 150 9.53 4.84 -17.02
N LEU A 151 8.82 5.61 -16.19
CA LEU A 151 7.36 5.50 -16.06
C LEU A 151 6.66 5.87 -17.37
N ASP A 152 5.87 4.94 -17.91
CA ASP A 152 5.13 5.12 -19.17
C ASP A 152 3.86 5.98 -19.02
N ARG A 153 3.55 6.42 -17.80
CA ARG A 153 2.35 7.23 -17.49
C ARG A 153 2.74 8.44 -16.64
N LYS A 154 1.99 9.51 -16.77
CA LYS A 154 2.05 10.62 -15.82
C LYS A 154 1.27 10.23 -14.55
N ILE A 155 1.93 10.30 -13.41
CA ILE A 155 1.38 9.91 -12.11
C ILE A 155 0.73 11.12 -11.44
N ASP A 156 -0.48 10.97 -11.01
CA ASP A 156 -1.23 12.00 -10.27
C ASP A 156 -1.53 11.58 -8.82
N ILE A 157 -1.47 10.27 -8.52
CA ILE A 157 -1.63 9.73 -7.16
C ILE A 157 -0.49 8.76 -6.84
N VAL A 158 0.00 8.80 -5.61
CA VAL A 158 0.89 7.76 -5.06
C VAL A 158 0.18 7.05 -3.91
N VAL A 159 0.34 5.73 -3.84
CA VAL A 159 0.04 4.94 -2.63
C VAL A 159 1.33 4.28 -2.18
N SER A 160 1.68 4.48 -0.92
CA SER A 160 2.82 3.80 -0.30
C SER A 160 2.41 3.21 1.05
N HIS A 161 3.21 2.31 1.61
CA HIS A 161 2.89 1.80 2.95
C HIS A 161 3.27 2.82 4.02
N THR A 162 4.48 3.38 3.95
CA THR A 162 4.89 4.54 4.75
C THR A 162 4.97 5.82 3.88
N ALA A 163 5.50 6.92 4.37
CA ALA A 163 5.47 8.21 3.67
C ALA A 163 6.76 9.02 3.85
N PRO A 164 6.96 10.11 3.08
CA PRO A 164 8.08 11.04 3.26
C PRO A 164 8.29 11.54 4.68
N SER A 165 9.51 11.96 5.01
CA SER A 165 9.91 12.34 6.38
C SER A 165 9.14 13.55 6.92
N PHE A 166 8.64 14.41 6.06
CA PHE A 166 7.82 15.58 6.40
C PHE A 166 6.35 15.24 6.65
N CYS A 167 5.93 13.98 6.47
CA CYS A 167 4.57 13.52 6.79
C CYS A 167 4.47 12.98 8.22
N PRO A 168 3.31 13.04 8.90
CA PRO A 168 3.08 12.37 10.18
C PRO A 168 3.30 10.85 10.13
N PRO A 169 3.76 10.24 11.26
CA PRO A 169 4.18 10.86 12.50
C PRO A 169 5.54 11.58 12.37
N LEU A 170 5.68 12.74 13.04
CA LEU A 170 6.89 13.55 12.98
C LEU A 170 7.85 13.30 14.15
N THR A 171 7.44 12.50 15.15
CA THR A 171 8.25 12.16 16.32
C THR A 171 8.36 10.66 16.51
N LYS A 172 9.44 10.23 17.15
CA LYS A 172 9.71 8.82 17.51
C LYS A 172 9.38 8.53 19.00
N ASP A 173 8.62 9.38 19.68
CA ASP A 173 8.38 9.26 21.12
C ASP A 173 7.69 7.96 21.52
N GLY A 174 6.77 7.44 20.69
CA GLY A 174 6.04 6.20 20.95
C GLY A 174 6.87 4.92 20.83
N ILE A 175 8.08 4.98 20.27
CA ILE A 175 8.89 3.79 19.94
C ILE A 175 10.24 3.71 20.71
N ARG A 176 10.42 4.53 21.75
CA ARG A 176 11.68 4.58 22.52
C ARG A 176 12.14 3.22 23.06
N SER A 177 11.21 2.40 23.53
CA SER A 177 11.54 1.05 24.03
C SER A 177 12.11 0.13 22.95
N TRP A 178 11.65 0.26 21.70
CA TRP A 178 12.15 -0.49 20.55
C TRP A 178 13.53 0.00 20.13
N LEU A 179 13.76 1.31 20.10
CA LEU A 179 15.06 1.91 19.80
C LEU A 179 16.14 1.48 20.80
N MET A 180 15.78 1.23 22.07
CA MET A 180 16.72 0.73 23.08
C MET A 180 17.10 -0.76 22.87
N GLN A 181 16.28 -1.53 22.17
CA GLN A 181 16.49 -2.95 21.90
C GLN A 181 17.21 -3.20 20.57
N ASP A 182 17.14 -2.25 19.65
CA ASP A 182 17.69 -2.37 18.30
C ASP A 182 18.45 -1.13 17.88
N ASN A 183 19.78 -1.19 17.95
CA ASN A 183 20.67 -0.07 17.64
C ASN A 183 20.62 0.40 16.19
N ALA A 184 20.17 -0.44 15.25
CA ALA A 184 20.06 -0.08 13.84
C ALA A 184 18.68 0.52 13.48
N LEU A 185 17.69 0.35 14.36
CA LEU A 185 16.30 0.70 14.06
C LEU A 185 16.14 2.19 13.74
N GLU A 186 16.84 3.08 14.45
CA GLU A 186 16.71 4.52 14.23
C GLU A 186 17.18 4.95 12.83
N ASP A 187 18.32 4.40 12.40
CA ASP A 187 18.87 4.67 11.07
C ASP A 187 17.98 4.07 9.99
N ASP A 188 17.47 2.85 10.19
CA ASP A 188 16.59 2.17 9.23
C ASP A 188 15.25 2.91 9.06
N LEU A 189 14.63 3.38 10.14
CA LEU A 189 13.43 4.21 10.08
C LEU A 189 13.67 5.57 9.41
N THR A 190 14.86 6.13 9.57
CA THR A 190 15.25 7.37 8.88
C THR A 190 15.41 7.11 7.39
N ASN A 191 16.14 6.05 7.02
CA ASN A 191 16.34 5.64 5.61
C ASN A 191 15.03 5.29 4.91
N GLU A 192 14.10 4.64 5.60
CA GLU A 192 12.75 4.37 5.11
C GLU A 192 12.06 5.65 4.64
N ARG A 193 12.02 6.66 5.51
CA ARG A 193 11.34 7.93 5.23
C ARG A 193 12.06 8.73 4.14
N GLU A 194 13.40 8.78 4.17
CA GLU A 194 14.22 9.41 3.14
C GLU A 194 14.06 8.74 1.76
N THR A 195 13.75 7.44 1.73
CA THR A 195 13.41 6.75 0.47
C THR A 195 12.19 7.39 -0.18
N PHE A 196 11.16 7.69 0.58
CA PHE A 196 9.96 8.34 0.06
C PHE A 196 10.15 9.85 -0.20
N ASP A 197 11.05 10.53 0.54
CA ASP A 197 11.48 11.88 0.17
C ASP A 197 12.07 11.90 -1.25
N LYS A 198 12.99 10.97 -1.53
CA LYS A 198 13.60 10.84 -2.86
C LYS A 198 12.57 10.55 -3.95
N VAL A 199 11.59 9.68 -3.68
CA VAL A 199 10.49 9.39 -4.61
C VAL A 199 9.68 10.67 -4.88
N PHE A 200 9.26 11.38 -3.83
CA PHE A 200 8.48 12.60 -3.95
C PHE A 200 9.19 13.65 -4.80
N PHE A 201 10.44 13.99 -4.45
CA PHE A 201 11.19 15.00 -5.17
C PHE A 201 11.51 14.58 -6.61
N LYS A 202 11.76 13.28 -6.87
CA LYS A 202 11.97 12.78 -8.23
C LYS A 202 10.70 12.89 -9.08
N LEU A 203 9.53 12.57 -8.57
CA LEU A 203 8.26 12.75 -9.28
C LEU A 203 7.98 14.21 -9.61
N LYS A 204 8.28 15.13 -8.69
CA LYS A 204 8.18 16.59 -8.92
C LYS A 204 9.18 17.06 -9.99
N GLU A 205 10.44 16.62 -9.93
CA GLU A 205 11.49 16.91 -10.94
C GLU A 205 11.07 16.46 -12.35
N LEU A 206 10.44 15.27 -12.44
CA LEU A 206 9.94 14.71 -13.70
C LEU A 206 8.61 15.31 -14.17
N ASN A 207 8.13 16.36 -13.48
CA ASN A 207 6.90 17.07 -13.79
C ASN A 207 5.67 16.11 -13.89
N HIS A 208 5.54 15.19 -12.93
CA HIS A 208 4.30 14.45 -12.74
C HIS A 208 3.24 15.38 -12.13
N PRO A 209 1.95 15.26 -12.52
CA PRO A 209 0.86 16.09 -11.97
C PRO A 209 0.42 15.57 -10.59
N LEU A 210 1.39 15.20 -9.74
CA LEU A 210 1.15 14.63 -8.42
C LEU A 210 0.30 15.57 -7.58
N SER A 211 -0.87 15.09 -7.16
CA SER A 211 -1.86 15.85 -6.38
C SER A 211 -2.21 15.20 -5.05
N LYS A 212 -2.04 13.86 -4.95
CA LYS A 212 -2.41 13.10 -3.76
C LYS A 212 -1.42 11.99 -3.44
N TRP A 213 -1.32 11.69 -2.15
CA TRP A 213 -0.48 10.60 -1.62
C TRP A 213 -1.18 9.93 -0.45
N TYR A 214 -1.54 8.65 -0.60
CA TYR A 214 -2.15 7.83 0.44
C TYR A 214 -1.11 6.91 1.07
N TYR A 215 -1.19 6.69 2.39
CA TYR A 215 -0.29 5.78 3.09
C TYR A 215 -0.95 5.20 4.36
N GLY A 216 -0.49 4.03 4.84
CA GLY A 216 -0.97 3.32 6.03
C GLY A 216 0.08 3.27 7.15
N HIS A 217 0.33 2.07 7.70
CA HIS A 217 1.39 1.72 8.65
C HIS A 217 1.25 2.28 10.07
N PHE A 218 0.83 3.52 10.24
CA PHE A 218 0.88 4.22 11.53
C PHE A 218 -0.43 4.14 12.32
N HIS A 219 -1.45 3.49 11.81
CA HIS A 219 -2.72 3.17 12.47
C HIS A 219 -3.45 4.37 13.09
N PHE A 220 -3.49 5.48 12.38
CA PHE A 220 -4.36 6.62 12.71
C PHE A 220 -4.66 7.44 11.46
N THR A 221 -5.74 8.17 11.52
CA THR A 221 -6.16 9.04 10.40
C THR A 221 -5.50 10.41 10.52
N ASN A 222 -4.85 10.86 9.44
CA ASN A 222 -4.34 12.23 9.34
C ASN A 222 -4.42 12.74 7.91
N ARG A 223 -4.48 14.06 7.76
CA ARG A 223 -4.38 14.76 6.48
C ARG A 223 -3.49 15.97 6.61
N MET A 224 -2.60 16.16 5.64
CA MET A 224 -1.79 17.35 5.51
C MET A 224 -1.62 17.75 4.05
N ASP A 225 -1.32 19.00 3.83
CA ASP A 225 -1.01 19.55 2.50
C ASP A 225 0.47 20.00 2.50
N TYR A 226 1.22 19.55 1.49
CA TYR A 226 2.61 19.96 1.29
C TYR A 226 2.91 20.05 -0.20
N ASP A 227 3.46 21.17 -0.64
CA ASP A 227 3.85 21.45 -2.04
C ASP A 227 2.76 21.09 -3.07
N ASN A 228 1.52 21.54 -2.81
CA ASN A 228 0.32 21.28 -3.62
C ASN A 228 -0.06 19.79 -3.74
N VAL A 229 0.41 18.95 -2.84
CA VAL A 229 0.02 17.54 -2.73
C VAL A 229 -0.68 17.31 -1.40
N VAL A 230 -1.84 16.65 -1.45
CA VAL A 230 -2.58 16.21 -0.26
C VAL A 230 -2.05 14.85 0.18
N PHE A 231 -1.49 14.78 1.38
CA PHE A 231 -1.07 13.52 2.02
C PHE A 231 -2.18 13.04 2.96
N ARG A 232 -2.57 11.78 2.80
CA ARG A 232 -3.62 11.15 3.61
C ARG A 232 -3.08 9.87 4.24
N LEU A 233 -2.93 9.87 5.56
CA LEU A 233 -2.68 8.69 6.36
C LEU A 233 -4.02 7.99 6.64
N LEU A 234 -4.04 6.69 6.41
CA LEU A 234 -5.20 5.82 6.58
C LEU A 234 -5.05 4.98 7.84
N ASP A 235 -6.09 4.94 8.65
CA ASP A 235 -6.19 4.05 9.80
C ASP A 235 -6.52 2.60 9.37
N ILE A 236 -6.45 1.65 10.29
CA ILE A 236 -6.83 0.25 10.06
C ILE A 236 -8.28 0.19 9.51
N ASP A 237 -8.48 -0.60 8.46
CA ASP A 237 -9.78 -0.78 7.78
C ASP A 237 -10.43 0.55 7.29
N GLU A 238 -9.72 1.67 7.28
CA GLU A 238 -10.26 2.93 6.75
C GLU A 238 -10.37 2.86 5.23
N LEU A 239 -11.53 3.24 4.70
CA LEU A 239 -11.80 3.33 3.27
C LEU A 239 -12.01 4.79 2.90
N VAL A 240 -11.27 5.28 1.92
CA VAL A 240 -11.38 6.65 1.39
C VAL A 240 -11.62 6.58 -0.12
N GLU A 241 -12.74 7.12 -0.55
CA GLU A 241 -13.10 7.19 -1.97
C GLU A 241 -12.44 8.41 -2.63
N GLU A 242 -11.87 8.19 -3.79
CA GLU A 242 -11.38 9.22 -4.69
C GLU A 242 -12.43 9.54 -5.74
N TYR A 243 -12.84 10.78 -5.80
CA TYR A 243 -13.81 11.21 -6.79
C TYR A 243 -13.13 11.50 -8.13
N PRO A 244 -13.75 11.13 -9.26
CA PRO A 244 -13.22 11.49 -10.57
C PRO A 244 -13.00 13.00 -10.66
N THR A 245 -11.84 13.41 -11.15
CA THR A 245 -11.61 14.79 -11.55
C THR A 245 -12.33 15.03 -12.87
N ASP A 246 -13.18 16.05 -12.92
CA ASP A 246 -13.88 16.50 -14.13
C ASP A 246 -12.91 16.83 -15.30
#